data_21a2917d69e24f00c8e84f6a58b1dc5c
#
_entry.id   21a2917d69e24f00c8e84f6a58b1dc5c
#
_cell.length_a   1.000
_cell.length_b   1.000
_cell.length_c   1.000
_cell.angle_alpha   90.00
_cell.angle_beta   90.00
_cell.angle_gamma   90.00
#
_symmetry.space_group_name_H-M   'P 1'
#
loop_
_entity.id
_entity.type
_entity.pdbx_description
1 polymer ?
#
loop_
_entity_poly.entity_id
_entity_poly.type
_entity_poly.pdbx_seq_one_letter_code
_entity_poly.pdbx_strand_id
1 'polypeptide(L)'
;ILFFAVFLTSTATTAYDQNFNYFIKDQFHFNSSYNGMLKAVVGFISLFANTTICVWIMKRTNVKKSVIYVLGGAGVTLLAITMLEDILPFILINIIFFALNAIYIPLLQDLCASASSAEHSSMVMGFYNAMKSLGMIAGALFAGFMYASGPRLSFLYAGIFFLISMLAALWYYRRSVSKREKG
;
A
#
# COMPACT_ATOMS: atom_id res chain seq x y z
N ILE A 1 6.41 1.31 -15.73
CA ILE A 1 6.29 0.17 -14.79
C ILE A 1 6.06 0.69 -13.37
N LEU A 2 6.97 1.50 -12.79
CA LEU A 2 6.83 2.03 -11.44
C LEU A 2 5.57 2.88 -11.27
N PHE A 3 5.24 3.75 -12.20
CA PHE A 3 3.99 4.55 -12.18
C PHE A 3 2.73 3.69 -12.21
N PHE A 4 2.76 2.56 -12.90
CA PHE A 4 1.67 1.59 -12.86
C PHE A 4 1.53 0.96 -11.47
N ALA A 5 2.63 0.62 -10.83
CA ALA A 5 2.61 0.15 -9.44
C ALA A 5 2.06 1.22 -8.49
N VAL A 6 2.43 2.50 -8.68
CA VAL A 6 1.88 3.63 -7.90
C VAL A 6 0.36 3.74 -8.08
N PHE A 7 -0.12 3.66 -9.32
CA PHE A 7 -1.56 3.69 -9.61
C PHE A 7 -2.31 2.56 -8.91
N LEU A 8 -1.84 1.31 -9.05
CA LEU A 8 -2.48 0.15 -8.45
C LEU A 8 -2.48 0.19 -6.93
N THR A 9 -1.34 0.52 -6.31
CA THR A 9 -1.26 0.63 -4.84
C THR A 9 -2.16 1.73 -4.31
N SER A 10 -2.23 2.87 -4.99
CA SER A 10 -3.10 3.98 -4.57
C SER A 10 -4.58 3.63 -4.73
N THR A 11 -4.94 2.92 -5.80
CA THR A 11 -6.30 2.38 -5.99
C THR A 11 -6.67 1.42 -4.86
N ALA A 12 -5.78 0.46 -4.57
CA ALA A 12 -5.99 -0.54 -3.52
C ALA A 12 -6.11 0.10 -2.14
N THR A 13 -5.19 1.02 -1.79
CA THR A 13 -5.19 1.67 -0.48
C THR A 13 -6.45 2.51 -0.27
N THR A 14 -6.85 3.31 -1.27
CA THR A 14 -8.05 4.14 -1.15
C THR A 14 -9.33 3.30 -1.05
N ALA A 15 -9.46 2.26 -1.87
CA ALA A 15 -10.59 1.35 -1.79
C ALA A 15 -10.61 0.62 -0.43
N TYR A 16 -9.45 0.16 0.05
CA TYR A 16 -9.31 -0.46 1.36
C TYR A 16 -9.73 0.48 2.48
N ASP A 17 -9.23 1.72 2.52
CA ASP A 17 -9.51 2.69 3.59
C ASP A 17 -11.01 3.00 3.71
N GLN A 18 -11.70 3.13 2.58
CA GLN A 18 -13.16 3.34 2.58
C GLN A 18 -13.89 2.09 3.06
N ASN A 19 -13.54 0.93 2.52
CA ASN A 19 -14.19 -0.34 2.84
C ASN A 19 -13.91 -0.78 4.29
N PHE A 20 -12.73 -0.49 4.82
CA PHE A 20 -12.41 -0.73 6.23
C PHE A 20 -13.35 0.03 7.17
N ASN A 21 -13.64 1.30 6.88
CA ASN A 21 -14.59 2.09 7.67
C ASN A 21 -16.01 1.51 7.61
N TYR A 22 -16.47 1.11 6.42
CA TYR A 22 -17.77 0.47 6.26
C TYR A 22 -17.81 -0.87 6.95
N PHE A 23 -16.79 -1.69 6.81
CA PHE A 23 -16.70 -3.02 7.38
C PHE A 23 -16.77 -3.00 8.92
N ILE A 24 -16.00 -2.10 9.57
CA ILE A 24 -16.01 -1.95 11.03
C ILE A 24 -17.38 -1.52 11.54
N LYS A 25 -18.04 -0.61 10.83
CA LYS A 25 -19.36 -0.14 11.21
C LYS A 25 -20.43 -1.22 11.01
N ASP A 26 -20.39 -1.93 9.88
CA ASP A 26 -21.43 -2.87 9.45
C ASP A 26 -21.30 -4.23 10.15
N GLN A 27 -20.10 -4.80 10.21
CA GLN A 27 -19.87 -6.13 10.74
C GLN A 27 -19.63 -6.16 12.25
N PHE A 28 -18.98 -5.13 12.80
CA PHE A 28 -18.65 -5.06 14.24
C PHE A 28 -19.50 -4.04 15.00
N HIS A 29 -20.42 -3.37 14.33
CA HIS A 29 -21.32 -2.36 14.93
C HIS A 29 -20.61 -1.26 15.73
N PHE A 30 -19.36 -0.95 15.36
CA PHE A 30 -18.61 0.10 16.02
C PHE A 30 -19.15 1.48 15.64
N ASN A 31 -19.32 2.32 16.64
CA ASN A 31 -19.71 3.71 16.43
C ASN A 31 -18.53 4.55 15.90
N SER A 32 -18.83 5.78 15.47
CA SER A 32 -17.81 6.69 14.91
C SER A 32 -16.66 7.00 15.87
N SER A 33 -16.90 7.00 17.19
CA SER A 33 -15.87 7.24 18.20
C SER A 33 -14.83 6.13 18.24
N TYR A 34 -15.25 4.86 18.18
CA TYR A 34 -14.33 3.72 18.12
C TYR A 34 -13.52 3.71 16.82
N ASN A 35 -14.16 4.07 15.70
CA ASN A 35 -13.44 4.18 14.42
C ASN A 35 -12.37 5.29 14.47
N GLY A 36 -12.70 6.44 15.06
CA GLY A 36 -11.73 7.52 15.30
C GLY A 36 -10.57 7.09 16.19
N MET A 37 -10.84 6.34 17.25
CA MET A 37 -9.82 5.81 18.16
C MET A 37 -8.89 4.81 17.46
N LEU A 38 -9.44 3.89 16.66
CA LEU A 38 -8.64 2.97 15.84
C LEU A 38 -7.74 3.72 14.86
N LYS A 39 -8.27 4.74 14.20
CA LYS A 39 -7.47 5.57 13.27
C LYS A 39 -6.37 6.36 13.99
N ALA A 40 -6.59 6.82 15.20
CA ALA A 40 -5.56 7.47 16.00
C ALA A 40 -4.43 6.49 16.34
N VAL A 41 -4.75 5.27 16.78
CA VAL A 41 -3.75 4.21 17.03
C VAL A 41 -2.97 3.87 15.76
N VAL A 42 -3.67 3.71 14.63
CA VAL A 42 -3.05 3.49 13.32
C VAL A 42 -2.12 4.65 12.95
N GLY A 43 -2.51 5.89 13.22
CA GLY A 43 -1.69 7.08 12.99
C GLY A 43 -0.37 7.04 13.77
N PHE A 44 -0.42 6.69 15.07
CA PHE A 44 0.79 6.52 15.88
C PHE A 44 1.70 5.41 15.37
N ILE A 45 1.13 4.25 15.03
CA ILE A 45 1.88 3.11 14.47
C ILE A 45 2.53 3.51 13.15
N SER A 46 1.80 4.20 12.29
CA SER A 46 2.29 4.68 10.99
C SER A 46 3.41 5.70 11.16
N LEU A 47 3.29 6.61 12.12
CA LEU A 47 4.34 7.58 12.45
C LEU A 47 5.61 6.85 12.90
N PHE A 48 5.49 5.92 13.84
CA PHE A 48 6.63 5.13 14.33
C PHE A 48 7.26 4.29 13.21
N ALA A 49 6.45 3.58 12.42
CA ALA A 49 6.93 2.77 11.30
C ALA A 49 7.67 3.63 10.26
N ASN A 50 7.16 4.82 9.97
CA ASN A 50 7.74 5.71 8.97
C ASN A 50 9.05 6.35 9.48
N THR A 51 9.08 6.85 10.70
CA THR A 51 10.26 7.53 11.25
C THR A 51 11.40 6.57 11.62
N THR A 52 11.08 5.34 12.03
CA THR A 52 12.08 4.38 12.53
C THR A 52 12.38 3.31 11.48
N ILE A 53 11.38 2.50 11.12
CA ILE A 53 11.56 1.31 10.27
C ILE A 53 11.88 1.73 8.83
N CYS A 54 11.12 2.66 8.28
CA CYS A 54 11.32 3.11 6.89
C CYS A 54 12.70 3.78 6.72
N VAL A 55 13.08 4.68 7.63
CA VAL A 55 14.40 5.34 7.60
C VAL A 55 15.53 4.32 7.75
N TRP A 56 15.38 3.33 8.63
CA TRP A 56 16.37 2.26 8.78
C TRP A 56 16.50 1.42 7.50
N ILE A 57 15.38 1.05 6.88
CA ILE A 57 15.36 0.33 5.59
C ILE A 57 16.07 1.14 4.51
N MET A 58 15.74 2.42 4.36
CA MET A 58 16.34 3.29 3.33
C MET A 58 17.85 3.46 3.50
N LYS A 59 18.34 3.49 4.76
CA LYS A 59 19.78 3.67 5.05
C LYS A 59 20.60 2.38 4.99
N ARG A 60 19.98 1.23 5.30
CA ARG A 60 20.71 -0.03 5.54
C ARG A 60 20.46 -1.10 4.48
N THR A 61 19.42 -0.96 3.67
CA THR A 61 19.02 -2.00 2.72
C THR A 61 18.87 -1.46 1.30
N ASN A 62 18.73 -2.38 0.35
CA ASN A 62 18.46 -2.00 -1.04
C ASN A 62 16.98 -1.67 -1.21
N VAL A 63 16.66 -0.39 -1.39
CA VAL A 63 15.29 0.11 -1.53
C VAL A 63 14.49 -0.67 -2.58
N LYS A 64 15.10 -1.02 -3.72
CA LYS A 64 14.44 -1.80 -4.79
C LYS A 64 13.95 -3.17 -4.32
N LYS A 65 14.75 -3.87 -3.48
CA LYS A 65 14.34 -5.15 -2.89
C LYS A 65 13.31 -4.94 -1.78
N SER A 66 13.51 -3.94 -0.94
CA SER A 66 12.63 -3.65 0.20
C SER A 66 11.21 -3.32 -0.26
N VAL A 67 11.03 -2.55 -1.34
CA VAL A 67 9.72 -2.28 -1.93
C VAL A 67 8.98 -3.57 -2.28
N ILE A 68 9.67 -4.55 -2.89
CA ILE A 68 9.07 -5.83 -3.28
C ILE A 68 8.56 -6.59 -2.04
N TYR A 69 9.39 -6.69 -0.99
CA TYR A 69 8.99 -7.39 0.24
C TYR A 69 7.86 -6.70 0.97
N VAL A 70 7.88 -5.36 1.04
CA VAL A 70 6.84 -4.58 1.72
C VAL A 70 5.50 -4.66 0.96
N LEU A 71 5.52 -4.54 -0.37
CA LEU A 71 4.31 -4.71 -1.19
C LEU A 71 3.77 -6.14 -1.12
N GLY A 72 4.65 -7.15 -1.16
CA GLY A 72 4.27 -8.54 -1.00
C GLY A 72 3.67 -8.82 0.37
N GLY A 73 4.31 -8.34 1.43
CA GLY A 73 3.78 -8.44 2.80
C GLY A 73 2.41 -7.79 2.95
N ALA A 74 2.24 -6.57 2.40
CA ALA A 74 0.95 -5.88 2.42
C ALA A 74 -0.14 -6.66 1.65
N GLY A 75 0.20 -7.24 0.49
CA GLY A 75 -0.72 -8.08 -0.25
C GLY A 75 -1.12 -9.34 0.52
N VAL A 76 -0.16 -10.03 1.12
CA VAL A 76 -0.41 -11.25 1.92
C VAL A 76 -1.25 -10.95 3.16
N THR A 77 -0.98 -9.85 3.88
CA THR A 77 -1.78 -9.46 5.04
C THR A 77 -3.24 -9.16 4.67
N LEU A 78 -3.48 -8.50 3.52
CA LEU A 78 -4.83 -8.25 3.02
C LEU A 78 -5.55 -9.54 2.63
N LEU A 79 -4.86 -10.50 2.02
CA LEU A 79 -5.44 -11.82 1.73
C LEU A 79 -5.76 -12.59 3.01
N ALA A 80 -4.87 -12.53 4.02
CA ALA A 80 -5.13 -13.16 5.31
C ALA A 80 -6.36 -12.58 6.01
N ILE A 81 -6.56 -11.26 5.94
CA ILE A 81 -7.74 -10.58 6.50
C ILE A 81 -9.06 -11.17 5.97
N THR A 82 -9.10 -11.61 4.71
CA THR A 82 -10.32 -12.16 4.11
C THR A 82 -10.78 -13.46 4.77
N MET A 83 -9.87 -14.19 5.40
CA MET A 83 -10.12 -15.49 6.04
C MET A 83 -10.43 -15.39 7.54
N LEU A 84 -10.30 -14.18 8.12
CA LEU A 84 -10.49 -14.00 9.57
C LEU A 84 -11.94 -13.65 9.89
N GLU A 85 -12.51 -14.38 10.84
CA GLU A 85 -13.89 -14.17 11.32
C GLU A 85 -13.91 -13.39 12.63
N ASP A 86 -12.93 -13.66 13.50
CA ASP A 86 -12.82 -13.03 14.81
C ASP A 86 -12.25 -11.61 14.71
N ILE A 87 -12.79 -10.72 15.55
CA ILE A 87 -12.43 -9.31 15.60
C ILE A 87 -10.96 -9.09 16.04
N LEU A 88 -10.47 -9.87 17.00
CA LEU A 88 -9.14 -9.67 17.56
C LEU A 88 -8.02 -9.93 16.52
N PRO A 89 -7.96 -11.13 15.87
CA PRO A 89 -6.98 -11.37 14.83
C PRO A 89 -7.17 -10.43 13.62
N PHE A 90 -8.41 -10.07 13.28
CA PHE A 90 -8.70 -9.08 12.24
C PHE A 90 -8.00 -7.74 12.54
N ILE A 91 -8.18 -7.18 13.75
CA ILE A 91 -7.54 -5.90 14.14
C ILE A 91 -6.01 -6.03 14.14
N LEU A 92 -5.44 -7.12 14.70
CA LEU A 92 -4.00 -7.31 14.77
C LEU A 92 -3.35 -7.37 13.38
N ILE A 93 -3.94 -8.09 12.44
CA ILE A 93 -3.40 -8.16 11.07
C ILE A 93 -3.59 -6.83 10.33
N ASN A 94 -4.69 -6.11 10.58
CA ASN A 94 -4.86 -4.76 10.04
C ASN A 94 -3.78 -3.79 10.53
N ILE A 95 -3.37 -3.88 11.80
CA ILE A 95 -2.26 -3.09 12.35
C ILE A 95 -0.96 -3.35 11.57
N ILE A 96 -0.66 -4.62 11.27
CA ILE A 96 0.50 -4.99 10.45
C ILE A 96 0.38 -4.40 9.04
N PHE A 97 -0.79 -4.51 8.42
CA PHE A 97 -1.02 -3.90 7.11
C PHE A 97 -0.81 -2.38 7.14
N PHE A 98 -1.34 -1.67 8.13
CA PHE A 98 -1.15 -0.22 8.25
C PHE A 98 0.32 0.17 8.44
N ALA A 99 1.09 -0.60 9.20
CA ALA A 99 2.53 -0.39 9.33
C ALA A 99 3.25 -0.56 7.98
N LEU A 100 2.93 -1.62 7.23
CA LEU A 100 3.48 -1.86 5.88
C LEU A 100 3.04 -0.76 4.91
N ASN A 101 1.79 -0.32 5.00
CA ASN A 101 1.24 0.77 4.20
C ASN A 101 2.00 2.09 4.43
N ALA A 102 2.34 2.41 5.68
CA ALA A 102 3.13 3.58 6.00
C ALA A 102 4.56 3.53 5.43
N ILE A 103 5.13 2.33 5.32
CA ILE A 103 6.50 2.12 4.84
C ILE A 103 6.57 2.12 3.31
N TYR A 104 5.64 1.48 2.58
CA TYR A 104 5.75 1.36 1.12
C TYR A 104 5.63 2.70 0.41
N ILE A 105 4.85 3.63 0.93
CA ILE A 105 4.61 4.94 0.28
C ILE A 105 5.92 5.70 0.07
N PRO A 106 6.72 6.01 1.12
CA PRO A 106 7.98 6.71 0.93
C PRO A 106 9.03 5.87 0.18
N LEU A 107 9.04 4.55 0.35
CA LEU A 107 9.96 3.68 -0.39
C LEU A 107 9.68 3.70 -1.90
N LEU A 108 8.41 3.65 -2.30
CA LEU A 108 8.02 3.68 -3.71
C LEU A 108 8.25 5.07 -4.31
N GLN A 109 8.04 6.12 -3.52
CA GLN A 109 8.34 7.50 -3.90
C GLN A 109 9.85 7.71 -4.14
N ASP A 110 10.69 7.24 -3.21
CA ASP A 110 12.15 7.30 -3.34
C ASP A 110 12.64 6.49 -4.54
N LEU A 111 12.05 5.31 -4.78
CA LEU A 111 12.38 4.49 -5.93
C LEU A 111 12.03 5.18 -7.26
N CYS A 112 10.92 5.91 -7.32
CA CYS A 112 10.55 6.69 -8.50
C CYS A 112 11.49 7.89 -8.70
N ALA A 113 11.83 8.61 -7.63
CA ALA A 113 12.72 9.75 -7.66
C ALA A 113 14.16 9.34 -8.09
N SER A 114 14.68 8.26 -7.49
CA SER A 114 16.02 7.73 -7.80
C SER A 114 16.14 7.09 -9.20
N ALA A 115 15.04 6.83 -9.88
CA ALA A 115 15.02 6.32 -11.24
C ALA A 115 15.23 7.41 -12.31
N SER A 116 15.30 8.68 -11.93
CA SER A 116 15.52 9.84 -12.80
C SER A 116 16.84 10.55 -12.51
N SER A 117 17.30 11.34 -13.47
CA SER A 117 18.39 12.31 -13.22
C SER A 117 17.88 13.48 -12.37
N ALA A 118 18.80 14.18 -11.69
CA ALA A 118 18.47 15.34 -10.87
C ALA A 118 17.68 16.42 -11.64
N GLU A 119 17.98 16.61 -12.91
CA GLU A 119 17.33 17.56 -13.80
C GLU A 119 15.85 17.24 -14.06
N HIS A 120 15.49 15.95 -14.13
CA HIS A 120 14.12 15.49 -14.42
C HIS A 120 13.35 15.06 -13.17
N SER A 121 13.94 15.20 -11.99
CA SER A 121 13.33 14.73 -10.74
C SER A 121 11.97 15.37 -10.46
N SER A 122 11.81 16.68 -10.67
CA SER A 122 10.55 17.39 -10.47
C SER A 122 9.44 16.89 -11.40
N MET A 123 9.78 16.60 -12.66
CA MET A 123 8.82 16.05 -13.65
C MET A 123 8.39 14.64 -13.25
N VAL A 124 9.32 13.79 -12.82
CA VAL A 124 9.02 12.42 -12.36
C VAL A 124 8.14 12.43 -11.12
N MET A 125 8.38 13.35 -10.19
CA MET A 125 7.54 13.52 -9.00
C MET A 125 6.15 14.06 -9.35
N GLY A 126 6.04 14.91 -10.35
CA GLY A 126 4.74 15.32 -10.91
C GLY A 126 3.95 14.13 -11.46
N PHE A 127 4.58 13.27 -12.27
CA PHE A 127 3.98 12.03 -12.77
C PHE A 127 3.61 11.06 -11.64
N TYR A 128 4.48 10.90 -10.64
CA TYR A 128 4.18 10.09 -9.45
C TYR A 128 2.88 10.55 -8.78
N ASN A 129 2.77 11.86 -8.51
CA ASN A 129 1.58 12.42 -7.86
C ASN A 129 0.33 12.32 -8.74
N ALA A 130 0.46 12.51 -10.06
CA ALA A 130 -0.64 12.34 -11.00
C ALA A 130 -1.16 10.88 -10.99
N MET A 131 -0.27 9.89 -11.08
CA MET A 131 -0.63 8.48 -11.03
C MET A 131 -1.23 8.08 -9.69
N LYS A 132 -0.69 8.62 -8.59
CA LYS A 132 -1.25 8.45 -7.24
C LYS A 132 -2.68 8.99 -7.17
N SER A 133 -2.91 10.21 -7.65
CA SER A 133 -4.24 10.84 -7.64
C SER A 133 -5.25 10.10 -8.52
N LEU A 134 -4.84 9.67 -9.71
CA LEU A 134 -5.68 8.83 -10.58
C LEU A 134 -6.05 7.51 -9.90
N GLY A 135 -5.09 6.88 -9.22
CA GLY A 135 -5.33 5.67 -8.44
C GLY A 135 -6.32 5.92 -7.30
N MET A 136 -6.18 7.04 -6.59
CA MET A 136 -7.12 7.41 -5.50
C MET A 136 -8.54 7.62 -6.04
N ILE A 137 -8.70 8.28 -7.19
CA ILE A 137 -10.00 8.47 -7.84
C ILE A 137 -10.60 7.12 -8.22
N ALA A 138 -9.83 6.26 -8.89
CA ALA A 138 -10.27 4.92 -9.26
C ALA A 138 -10.66 4.09 -8.01
N GLY A 139 -9.83 4.12 -6.96
CA GLY A 139 -10.11 3.43 -5.70
C GLY A 139 -11.40 3.89 -5.03
N ALA A 140 -11.64 5.20 -5.00
CA ALA A 140 -12.86 5.77 -4.45
C ALA A 140 -14.11 5.37 -5.25
N LEU A 141 -14.04 5.41 -6.58
CA LEU A 141 -15.14 5.02 -7.46
C LEU A 141 -15.47 3.53 -7.34
N PHE A 142 -14.46 2.67 -7.28
CA PHE A 142 -14.66 1.22 -7.23
C PHE A 142 -14.92 0.69 -5.83
N ALA A 143 -14.63 1.44 -4.77
CA ALA A 143 -14.81 1.00 -3.38
C ALA A 143 -16.25 0.50 -3.10
N GLY A 144 -17.25 1.24 -3.57
CA GLY A 144 -18.65 0.87 -3.39
C GLY A 144 -19.01 -0.44 -4.10
N PHE A 145 -18.54 -0.63 -5.33
CA PHE A 145 -18.77 -1.87 -6.09
C PHE A 145 -18.07 -3.07 -5.45
N MET A 146 -16.84 -2.88 -4.97
CA MET A 146 -16.08 -3.91 -4.28
C MET A 146 -16.79 -4.34 -2.99
N TYR A 147 -17.30 -3.38 -2.21
CA TYR A 147 -18.03 -3.68 -0.99
C TYR A 147 -19.37 -4.35 -1.25
N ALA A 148 -20.10 -3.91 -2.26
CA ALA A 148 -21.39 -4.50 -2.65
C ALA A 148 -21.25 -5.95 -3.15
N SER A 149 -20.12 -6.31 -3.73
CA SER A 149 -19.81 -7.69 -4.14
C SER A 149 -19.63 -8.63 -2.95
N GLY A 150 -19.26 -8.09 -1.79
CA GLY A 150 -19.09 -8.77 -0.51
C GLY A 150 -18.12 -8.00 0.37
N PRO A 151 -18.47 -7.75 1.64
CA PRO A 151 -17.64 -6.93 2.52
C PRO A 151 -16.18 -7.39 2.63
N ARG A 152 -15.95 -8.71 2.63
CA ARG A 152 -14.61 -9.30 2.70
C ARG A 152 -13.90 -9.35 1.35
N LEU A 153 -14.64 -9.41 0.25
CA LEU A 153 -14.06 -9.44 -1.10
C LEU A 153 -13.31 -8.14 -1.43
N SER A 154 -13.70 -7.02 -0.81
CA SER A 154 -12.97 -5.75 -0.98
C SER A 154 -11.52 -5.82 -0.52
N PHE A 155 -11.23 -6.56 0.56
CA PHE A 155 -9.86 -6.81 1.03
C PHE A 155 -9.10 -7.73 0.08
N LEU A 156 -9.78 -8.73 -0.50
CA LEU A 156 -9.21 -9.62 -1.51
C LEU A 156 -8.78 -8.83 -2.75
N TYR A 157 -9.62 -7.97 -3.29
CA TYR A 157 -9.28 -7.14 -4.46
C TYR A 157 -8.08 -6.22 -4.17
N ALA A 158 -8.08 -5.57 -3.00
CA ALA A 158 -6.95 -4.75 -2.59
C ALA A 158 -5.66 -5.57 -2.48
N GLY A 159 -5.73 -6.76 -1.88
CA GLY A 159 -4.58 -7.69 -1.78
C GLY A 159 -4.04 -8.11 -3.14
N ILE A 160 -4.90 -8.43 -4.10
CA ILE A 160 -4.51 -8.75 -5.49
C ILE A 160 -3.79 -7.57 -6.14
N PHE A 161 -4.27 -6.34 -5.98
CA PHE A 161 -3.63 -5.15 -6.55
C PHE A 161 -2.24 -4.91 -5.95
N PHE A 162 -2.06 -5.14 -4.64
CA PHE A 162 -0.74 -5.09 -4.02
C PHE A 162 0.20 -6.17 -4.57
N LEU A 163 -0.26 -7.40 -4.78
CA LEU A 163 0.54 -8.46 -5.37
C LEU A 163 0.92 -8.18 -6.84
N ILE A 164 0.00 -7.63 -7.63
CA ILE A 164 0.33 -7.20 -9.00
C ILE A 164 1.37 -6.07 -8.96
N SER A 165 1.26 -5.14 -8.04
CA SER A 165 2.23 -4.06 -7.84
C SER A 165 3.60 -4.60 -7.40
N MET A 166 3.62 -5.63 -6.56
CA MET A 166 4.86 -6.36 -6.20
C MET A 166 5.51 -6.98 -7.44
N LEU A 167 4.73 -7.64 -8.31
CA LEU A 167 5.25 -8.24 -9.55
C LEU A 167 5.79 -7.16 -10.49
N ALA A 168 5.14 -6.03 -10.61
CA ALA A 168 5.62 -4.89 -11.39
C ALA A 168 6.95 -4.34 -10.84
N ALA A 169 7.07 -4.21 -9.52
CA ALA A 169 8.32 -3.81 -8.86
C ALA A 169 9.44 -4.86 -9.04
N LEU A 170 9.11 -6.14 -8.96
CA LEU A 170 10.04 -7.24 -9.21
C LEU A 170 10.55 -7.23 -10.66
N TRP A 171 9.66 -7.01 -11.62
CA TRP A 171 10.05 -6.91 -13.02
C TRP A 171 10.98 -5.70 -13.28
N TYR A 172 10.66 -4.56 -12.68
CA TYR A 172 11.55 -3.39 -12.71
C TYR A 172 12.92 -3.69 -12.11
N TYR A 173 12.96 -4.37 -10.96
CA TYR A 173 14.22 -4.77 -10.33
C TYR A 173 15.07 -5.66 -11.23
N ARG A 174 14.48 -6.73 -11.77
CA ARG A 174 15.19 -7.68 -12.68
C ARG A 174 15.76 -6.96 -13.91
N ARG A 175 14.96 -6.07 -14.51
CA ARG A 175 15.42 -5.29 -15.67
C ARG A 175 16.55 -4.31 -15.32
N SER A 176 16.54 -3.74 -14.11
CA SER A 176 17.58 -2.84 -13.62
C SER A 176 18.91 -3.58 -13.36
N VAL A 177 18.86 -4.83 -12.89
CA VAL A 177 20.05 -5.67 -12.67
C VAL A 177 20.64 -6.09 -14.01
N SER A 178 19.83 -6.60 -14.94
CA SER A 178 20.28 -7.05 -16.26
C SER A 178 20.94 -5.93 -17.10
N LYS A 179 20.56 -4.68 -16.89
CA LYS A 179 21.22 -3.55 -17.54
C LYS A 179 22.61 -3.23 -16.95
N ARG A 180 22.82 -3.51 -15.65
CA ARG A 180 24.11 -3.32 -14.99
C ARG A 180 25.15 -4.36 -15.37
N GLU A 181 24.70 -5.55 -15.76
CA GLU A 181 25.61 -6.65 -16.19
C GLU A 181 26.03 -6.53 -17.66
N LYS A 182 25.36 -5.69 -18.44
CA LYS A 182 25.61 -5.52 -19.88
C LYS A 182 26.35 -4.22 -20.25
N GLY A 183 26.60 -3.36 -19.30
CA GLY A 183 27.34 -2.10 -19.46
C GLY A 183 28.57 -2.03 -18.58
#